data_53c851738d67f7f1fbee517074962b9a
#
_entry.id   53c851738d67f7f1fbee517074962b9a
#
_cell.length_a   1.000
_cell.length_b   1.000
_cell.length_c   1.000
_cell.angle_alpha   90.00
_cell.angle_beta   90.00
_cell.angle_gamma   90.00
#
_symmetry.space_group_name_H-M   'P 1'
#
loop_
_entity.id
_entity.type
_entity.pdbx_description
1 polymer ?
#
loop_
_entity_poly.entity_id
_entity_poly.type
_entity_poly.pdbx_seq_one_letter_code
_entity_poly.pdbx_strand_id
1 'polypeptide(L)'
;MSRPAIDEVFRTADVFIDMGTHGTWTEDAMQARVRVLIDGEPAATQIKLYKLRGAKGRLPSYDFYYTVGQNIGTEACSIPTLGRPWRHLFYPISLSLFSAEPPREDARFTTVMSWEAHDAVEWNGVTYGAKSIEFAKFIDLPNRISGQVEIAVAGRNVPFDRLRAEGWQVRDAHSVTVSFDAFRDYVAQSKGEFSVCKNVFVATNSGWFGDRSGVYLASGRPVVMQETGFSQHLPCGEGLFAVKSAEEAAAAIEAVRIDPLRHSCRAREIAVEYLDSKKVLGRFLAELGL
;
A
#
# COMPACT_ATOMS: atom_id res chain seq x y z
N MET A 1 12.32 -23.96 16.17
CA MET A 1 11.89 -23.72 17.56
C MET A 1 11.04 -24.91 17.99
N SER A 2 11.21 -25.44 19.20
CA SER A 2 10.36 -26.51 19.72
C SER A 2 8.98 -25.98 20.11
N ARG A 3 7.96 -26.86 20.17
CA ARG A 3 6.60 -26.44 20.58
C ARG A 3 6.58 -25.76 21.97
N PRO A 4 7.24 -26.28 23.03
CA PRO A 4 7.30 -25.60 24.31
C PRO A 4 7.93 -24.20 24.26
N ALA A 5 8.93 -23.99 23.40
CA ALA A 5 9.53 -22.67 23.23
C ALA A 5 8.57 -21.68 22.52
N ILE A 6 7.74 -22.16 21.58
CA ILE A 6 6.69 -21.36 20.96
C ILE A 6 5.62 -20.97 21.98
N ASP A 7 5.16 -21.93 22.77
CA ASP A 7 4.15 -21.71 23.82
C ASP A 7 4.64 -20.67 24.85
N GLU A 8 5.92 -20.75 25.23
CA GLU A 8 6.53 -19.76 26.12
C GLU A 8 6.55 -18.35 25.54
N VAL A 9 6.86 -18.20 24.24
CA VAL A 9 6.82 -16.89 23.55
C VAL A 9 5.41 -16.30 23.63
N PHE A 10 4.38 -17.08 23.29
CA PHE A 10 2.98 -16.58 23.35
C PHE A 10 2.56 -16.24 24.76
N ARG A 11 2.97 -17.04 25.77
CA ARG A 11 2.61 -16.84 27.17
C ARG A 11 3.25 -15.59 27.78
N THR A 12 4.45 -15.22 27.33
CA THR A 12 5.21 -14.09 27.86
C THR A 12 5.09 -12.81 27.02
N ALA A 13 4.49 -12.91 25.83
CA ALA A 13 4.30 -11.74 24.97
C ALA A 13 3.27 -10.77 25.55
N ASP A 14 3.62 -9.49 25.66
CA ASP A 14 2.68 -8.43 26.01
C ASP A 14 1.66 -8.19 24.92
N VAL A 15 2.07 -8.30 23.66
CA VAL A 15 1.21 -8.13 22.50
C VAL A 15 1.51 -9.16 21.41
N PHE A 16 0.46 -9.72 20.83
CA PHE A 16 0.49 -10.48 19.60
C PHE A 16 -0.12 -9.65 18.47
N ILE A 17 0.63 -9.44 17.42
CA ILE A 17 0.18 -8.70 16.23
C ILE A 17 0.06 -9.68 15.08
N ASP A 18 -1.19 -9.91 14.62
CA ASP A 18 -1.47 -10.63 13.38
C ASP A 18 -1.53 -9.64 12.22
N MET A 19 -0.51 -9.67 11.36
CA MET A 19 -0.42 -8.82 10.17
C MET A 19 -0.33 -9.69 8.94
N GLY A 20 -1.46 -10.23 8.50
CA GLY A 20 -1.56 -11.00 7.26
C GLY A 20 -1.66 -12.52 7.39
N THR A 21 -1.46 -13.12 8.57
CA THR A 21 -1.67 -14.56 8.78
C THR A 21 -3.15 -14.94 8.93
N HIS A 22 -3.98 -13.93 9.22
CA HIS A 22 -5.43 -14.03 9.25
C HIS A 22 -5.97 -15.19 10.10
N GLY A 23 -5.40 -15.36 11.29
CA GLY A 23 -5.86 -16.32 12.27
C GLY A 23 -5.15 -17.67 12.29
N THR A 24 -4.05 -17.84 11.56
CA THR A 24 -3.25 -19.08 11.61
C THR A 24 -2.76 -19.41 13.03
N TRP A 25 -2.43 -18.38 13.83
CA TRP A 25 -1.94 -18.53 15.20
C TRP A 25 -2.98 -18.16 16.26
N THR A 26 -4.27 -18.12 15.92
CA THR A 26 -5.30 -17.58 16.81
C THR A 26 -5.41 -18.35 18.13
N GLU A 27 -5.28 -19.69 18.09
CA GLU A 27 -5.35 -20.51 19.30
C GLU A 27 -4.14 -20.29 20.20
N ASP A 28 -2.94 -20.26 19.64
CA ASP A 28 -1.70 -20.00 20.38
C ASP A 28 -1.68 -18.58 20.95
N ALA A 29 -2.13 -17.62 20.18
CA ALA A 29 -2.20 -16.20 20.53
C ALA A 29 -3.19 -15.90 21.68
N MET A 30 -4.11 -16.83 22.01
CA MET A 30 -4.97 -16.69 23.19
C MET A 30 -4.22 -16.56 24.51
N GLN A 31 -2.95 -16.93 24.53
CA GLN A 31 -2.08 -16.80 25.70
C GLN A 31 -1.46 -15.41 25.83
N ALA A 32 -1.38 -14.64 24.76
CA ALA A 32 -0.83 -13.27 24.78
C ALA A 32 -1.78 -12.33 25.52
N ARG A 33 -1.22 -11.35 26.24
CA ARG A 33 -1.99 -10.38 27.03
C ARG A 33 -2.90 -9.52 26.15
N VAL A 34 -2.43 -9.08 25.00
CA VAL A 34 -3.17 -8.26 24.02
C VAL A 34 -3.02 -8.87 22.65
N ARG A 35 -4.10 -8.96 21.90
CA ARG A 35 -4.13 -9.50 20.52
C ARG A 35 -4.63 -8.44 19.57
N VAL A 36 -3.87 -8.19 18.52
CA VAL A 36 -4.15 -7.16 17.53
C VAL A 36 -4.19 -7.77 16.13
N LEU A 37 -5.24 -7.49 15.37
CA LEU A 37 -5.26 -7.70 13.93
C LEU A 37 -4.92 -6.39 13.24
N ILE A 38 -3.92 -6.39 12.35
CA ILE A 38 -3.65 -5.29 11.43
C ILE A 38 -3.98 -5.76 10.01
N ASP A 39 -5.00 -5.17 9.42
CA ASP A 39 -5.43 -5.45 8.06
C ASP A 39 -4.61 -4.60 7.07
N GLY A 40 -3.82 -5.26 6.22
CA GLY A 40 -3.07 -4.65 5.12
C GLY A 40 -3.77 -4.72 3.75
N GLU A 41 -4.94 -5.37 3.69
CA GLU A 41 -5.72 -5.60 2.46
C GLU A 41 -7.17 -5.11 2.65
N PRO A 42 -7.37 -3.79 2.84
CA PRO A 42 -8.69 -3.23 3.17
C PRO A 42 -9.74 -3.60 2.11
N ALA A 43 -10.96 -3.74 2.56
CA ALA A 43 -12.08 -4.30 1.84
C ALA A 43 -11.97 -5.83 1.61
N ALA A 44 -10.87 -6.33 1.09
CA ALA A 44 -10.70 -7.77 0.84
C ALA A 44 -10.71 -8.58 2.15
N THR A 45 -10.02 -8.11 3.19
CA THR A 45 -10.01 -8.73 4.52
C THR A 45 -11.40 -8.73 5.15
N GLN A 46 -12.12 -7.63 5.11
CA GLN A 46 -13.46 -7.51 5.69
C GLN A 46 -14.45 -8.43 4.97
N ILE A 47 -14.41 -8.49 3.65
CA ILE A 47 -15.24 -9.40 2.83
C ILE A 47 -14.90 -10.86 3.16
N LYS A 48 -13.62 -11.22 3.28
CA LYS A 48 -13.18 -12.56 3.67
C LYS A 48 -13.74 -12.94 5.05
N LEU A 49 -13.61 -12.07 6.03
CA LEU A 49 -14.15 -12.29 7.37
C LEU A 49 -15.68 -12.43 7.35
N TYR A 50 -16.38 -11.64 6.53
CA TYR A 50 -17.83 -11.76 6.36
C TYR A 50 -18.24 -13.14 5.79
N LYS A 51 -17.55 -13.61 4.77
CA LYS A 51 -17.78 -14.94 4.16
C LYS A 51 -17.53 -16.07 5.17
N LEU A 52 -16.47 -15.96 5.98
CA LEU A 52 -16.15 -16.94 7.02
C LEU A 52 -17.25 -17.02 8.09
N ARG A 53 -17.88 -15.89 8.47
CA ARG A 53 -19.01 -15.88 9.41
C ARG A 53 -20.18 -16.73 8.92
N GLY A 54 -20.47 -16.69 7.60
CA GLY A 54 -21.54 -17.47 6.97
C GLY A 54 -21.23 -18.97 6.87
N ALA A 55 -19.96 -19.37 6.87
CA ALA A 55 -19.51 -20.75 6.63
C ALA A 55 -19.38 -21.59 7.91
N LYS A 56 -20.01 -21.23 9.03
CA LYS A 56 -19.89 -21.89 10.36
C LYS A 56 -18.44 -21.94 10.91
N GLY A 57 -17.52 -21.20 10.32
CA GLY A 57 -16.18 -21.03 10.84
C GLY A 57 -16.15 -20.11 12.06
N ARG A 58 -15.30 -20.42 13.06
CA ARG A 58 -15.07 -19.53 14.17
C ARG A 58 -14.22 -18.36 13.65
N LEU A 59 -14.77 -17.13 13.72
CA LEU A 59 -13.99 -15.94 13.39
C LEU A 59 -12.86 -15.77 14.41
N PRO A 60 -11.65 -15.48 13.96
CA PRO A 60 -10.58 -15.07 14.86
C PRO A 60 -11.04 -13.90 15.74
N SER A 61 -10.72 -13.95 17.03
CA SER A 61 -11.05 -12.89 17.98
C SER A 61 -9.79 -12.18 18.42
N TYR A 62 -9.78 -10.86 18.21
CA TYR A 62 -8.72 -9.96 18.65
C TYR A 62 -9.30 -8.91 19.59
N ASP A 63 -8.45 -8.33 20.42
CA ASP A 63 -8.84 -7.27 21.34
C ASP A 63 -8.93 -5.93 20.59
N PHE A 64 -8.08 -5.76 19.56
CA PHE A 64 -8.06 -4.59 18.70
C PHE A 64 -8.01 -4.97 17.22
N TYR A 65 -8.70 -4.17 16.42
CA TYR A 65 -8.74 -4.28 14.95
C TYR A 65 -8.24 -3.00 14.32
N TYR A 66 -7.16 -3.08 13.57
CA TYR A 66 -6.59 -1.98 12.80
C TYR A 66 -6.65 -2.28 11.30
N THR A 67 -6.74 -1.23 10.50
CA THR A 67 -6.69 -1.31 9.04
C THR A 67 -5.88 -0.16 8.48
N VAL A 68 -5.20 -0.40 7.36
CA VAL A 68 -4.54 0.67 6.58
C VAL A 68 -5.50 1.35 5.60
N GLY A 69 -6.74 0.91 5.53
CA GLY A 69 -7.81 1.52 4.76
C GLY A 69 -8.53 2.59 5.57
N GLN A 70 -8.16 3.85 5.35
CA GLN A 70 -8.61 4.99 6.17
C GLN A 70 -10.13 5.24 6.11
N ASN A 71 -10.83 4.69 5.10
CA ASN A 71 -12.28 4.82 4.96
C ASN A 71 -13.06 3.59 5.45
N ILE A 72 -12.39 2.51 5.87
CA ILE A 72 -13.08 1.31 6.38
C ILE A 72 -13.83 1.65 7.68
N GLY A 73 -15.13 1.41 7.69
CA GLY A 73 -15.99 1.71 8.84
C GLY A 73 -16.50 3.15 8.88
N THR A 74 -16.24 3.94 7.86
CA THR A 74 -16.83 5.28 7.66
C THR A 74 -17.93 5.23 6.60
N GLU A 75 -18.69 6.33 6.46
CA GLU A 75 -19.73 6.48 5.42
C GLU A 75 -19.15 6.47 4.00
N ALA A 76 -17.86 6.76 3.84
CA ALA A 76 -17.18 6.79 2.54
C ALA A 76 -16.94 5.38 1.95
N CYS A 77 -17.05 4.32 2.76
CA CYS A 77 -16.81 2.95 2.34
C CYS A 77 -17.90 2.00 2.85
N SER A 78 -18.65 1.39 1.94
CA SER A 78 -19.80 0.52 2.25
C SER A 78 -19.42 -0.94 2.61
N ILE A 79 -18.15 -1.24 2.77
CA ILE A 79 -17.66 -2.59 3.08
C ILE A 79 -18.04 -2.99 4.53
N PRO A 80 -18.50 -4.24 4.76
CA PRO A 80 -18.99 -4.66 6.06
C PRO A 80 -17.88 -4.70 7.11
N THR A 81 -18.12 -4.06 8.25
CA THR A 81 -17.19 -4.07 9.40
C THR A 81 -17.44 -5.24 10.37
N LEU A 82 -18.53 -5.98 10.20
CA LEU A 82 -19.01 -7.02 11.12
C LEU A 82 -19.28 -6.51 12.55
N GLY A 83 -19.60 -5.23 12.70
CA GLY A 83 -19.77 -4.58 14.01
C GLY A 83 -18.48 -4.42 14.80
N ARG A 84 -17.32 -4.56 14.17
CA ARG A 84 -16.01 -4.38 14.79
C ARG A 84 -15.56 -2.93 14.68
N PRO A 85 -15.02 -2.35 15.75
CA PRO A 85 -14.49 -0.99 15.74
C PRO A 85 -13.10 -0.99 15.06
N TRP A 86 -13.08 -0.83 13.74
CA TRP A 86 -11.82 -0.69 13.02
C TRP A 86 -11.17 0.65 13.32
N ARG A 87 -9.92 0.60 13.80
CA ARG A 87 -9.04 1.75 13.98
C ARG A 87 -8.14 1.89 12.76
N HIS A 88 -7.66 3.09 12.50
CA HIS A 88 -6.89 3.39 11.30
C HIS A 88 -5.43 3.66 11.64
N LEU A 89 -4.53 3.16 10.80
CA LEU A 89 -3.12 3.53 10.82
C LEU A 89 -2.59 3.59 9.40
N PHE A 90 -1.58 4.43 9.18
CA PHE A 90 -0.75 4.34 7.99
C PHE A 90 0.36 3.31 8.20
N TYR A 91 0.93 2.79 7.13
CA TYR A 91 2.15 1.98 7.23
C TYR A 91 3.28 2.81 7.84
N PRO A 92 3.91 2.35 8.93
CA PRO A 92 5.02 3.04 9.57
C PRO A 92 6.28 2.94 8.71
N ILE A 93 6.89 4.07 8.38
CA ILE A 93 8.12 4.13 7.57
C ILE A 93 9.28 4.57 8.45
N SER A 94 10.35 3.77 8.51
CA SER A 94 11.58 4.13 9.21
C SER A 94 12.38 5.13 8.36
N LEU A 95 12.17 6.42 8.62
CA LEU A 95 12.72 7.52 7.82
C LEU A 95 14.25 7.53 7.75
N SER A 96 14.93 6.99 8.77
CA SER A 96 16.39 6.90 8.83
C SER A 96 17.01 5.95 7.80
N LEU A 97 16.20 5.06 7.23
CA LEU A 97 16.64 4.11 6.21
C LEU A 97 16.64 4.70 4.79
N PHE A 98 16.07 5.89 4.61
CA PHE A 98 15.86 6.50 3.30
C PHE A 98 16.43 7.91 3.25
N SER A 99 17.40 8.12 2.32
CA SER A 99 17.95 9.44 2.01
C SER A 99 17.00 10.19 1.07
N ALA A 100 16.85 11.49 1.30
CA ALA A 100 16.06 12.39 0.47
C ALA A 100 16.94 13.24 -0.45
N GLU A 101 18.05 12.71 -0.95
CA GLU A 101 18.90 13.40 -1.92
C GLU A 101 18.14 13.67 -3.23
N PRO A 102 18.41 14.78 -3.92
CA PRO A 102 17.77 15.07 -5.19
C PRO A 102 17.94 13.92 -6.21
N PRO A 103 16.91 13.58 -7.00
CA PRO A 103 17.04 12.60 -8.04
C PRO A 103 17.96 13.11 -9.16
N ARG A 104 18.58 12.19 -9.89
CA ARG A 104 19.32 12.52 -11.10
C ARG A 104 18.39 13.18 -12.13
N GLU A 105 18.95 14.03 -12.97
CA GLU A 105 18.19 14.74 -14.01
C GLU A 105 17.50 13.76 -14.99
N ASP A 106 18.23 12.70 -15.39
CA ASP A 106 17.77 11.64 -16.29
C ASP A 106 16.91 10.55 -15.63
N ALA A 107 16.60 10.68 -14.33
CA ALA A 107 15.81 9.72 -13.60
C ALA A 107 14.37 9.61 -14.15
N ARG A 108 13.80 8.39 -14.07
CA ARG A 108 12.46 8.06 -14.57
C ARG A 108 11.45 8.03 -13.44
N PHE A 109 10.19 8.24 -13.79
CA PHE A 109 9.10 7.75 -12.95
C PHE A 109 9.06 6.24 -13.02
N THR A 110 8.90 5.58 -11.87
CA THR A 110 8.96 4.13 -11.78
C THR A 110 7.72 3.59 -11.08
N THR A 111 7.39 2.33 -11.33
CA THR A 111 6.42 1.57 -10.56
C THR A 111 6.92 0.14 -10.33
N VAL A 112 6.67 -0.41 -9.15
CA VAL A 112 6.92 -1.83 -8.86
C VAL A 112 5.59 -2.48 -8.57
N MET A 113 5.20 -3.52 -9.31
CA MET A 113 3.90 -4.13 -9.10
C MET A 113 3.84 -5.61 -9.45
N SER A 114 2.90 -6.30 -8.81
CA SER A 114 2.41 -7.59 -9.29
C SER A 114 1.18 -7.36 -10.17
N TRP A 115 1.21 -7.89 -11.38
CA TRP A 115 0.14 -7.73 -12.39
C TRP A 115 -1.13 -8.46 -11.96
N GLU A 116 -1.03 -9.77 -11.78
CA GLU A 116 -2.09 -10.63 -11.27
C GLU A 116 -1.49 -11.56 -10.21
N ALA A 117 -1.59 -11.19 -8.94
CA ALA A 117 -1.03 -11.95 -7.81
C ALA A 117 -2.09 -12.70 -7.00
N HIS A 118 -3.34 -12.23 -7.01
CA HIS A 118 -4.43 -12.75 -6.19
C HIS A 118 -5.67 -13.02 -7.04
N ASP A 119 -6.51 -13.91 -6.56
CA ASP A 119 -7.81 -14.17 -7.17
C ASP A 119 -8.76 -13.00 -6.93
N ALA A 120 -9.77 -12.89 -7.78
CA ALA A 120 -10.79 -11.86 -7.67
C ALA A 120 -11.59 -12.00 -6.36
N VAL A 121 -12.02 -10.86 -5.82
CA VAL A 121 -12.86 -10.81 -4.63
C VAL A 121 -14.29 -10.51 -5.07
N GLU A 122 -15.25 -11.31 -4.62
CA GLU A 122 -16.67 -11.09 -4.92
C GLU A 122 -17.42 -10.59 -3.69
N TRP A 123 -18.23 -9.55 -3.87
CA TRP A 123 -19.06 -8.96 -2.85
C TRP A 123 -20.32 -8.33 -3.45
N ASN A 124 -21.50 -8.65 -2.90
CA ASN A 124 -22.80 -8.10 -3.34
C ASN A 124 -23.02 -8.16 -4.87
N GLY A 125 -22.62 -9.27 -5.51
CA GLY A 125 -22.74 -9.45 -6.96
C GLY A 125 -21.73 -8.69 -7.80
N VAL A 126 -20.76 -8.00 -7.18
CA VAL A 126 -19.66 -7.31 -7.85
C VAL A 126 -18.38 -8.13 -7.68
N THR A 127 -17.69 -8.35 -8.79
CA THR A 127 -16.36 -8.99 -8.82
C THR A 127 -15.27 -7.93 -8.91
N TYR A 128 -14.42 -7.86 -7.90
CA TYR A 128 -13.25 -6.99 -7.85
C TYR A 128 -12.01 -7.75 -8.31
N GLY A 129 -11.43 -7.32 -9.42
CA GLY A 129 -10.33 -8.02 -10.05
C GLY A 129 -8.93 -7.56 -9.60
N ALA A 130 -7.94 -7.98 -10.37
CA ALA A 130 -6.53 -7.67 -10.13
C ALA A 130 -6.16 -6.23 -10.53
N LYS A 131 -4.91 -5.84 -10.27
CA LYS A 131 -4.35 -4.54 -10.69
C LYS A 131 -4.37 -4.35 -12.21
N SER A 132 -4.31 -5.43 -12.99
CA SER A 132 -4.38 -5.40 -14.45
C SER A 132 -5.59 -4.63 -14.99
N ILE A 133 -6.75 -4.76 -14.32
CA ILE A 133 -7.98 -4.04 -14.69
C ILE A 133 -7.80 -2.53 -14.52
N GLU A 134 -7.22 -2.11 -13.42
CA GLU A 134 -6.98 -0.70 -13.14
C GLU A 134 -5.85 -0.14 -14.01
N PHE A 135 -4.79 -0.91 -14.24
CA PHE A 135 -3.66 -0.49 -15.08
C PHE A 135 -4.07 -0.24 -16.54
N ALA A 136 -5.07 -0.97 -17.04
CA ALA A 136 -5.59 -0.76 -18.38
C ALA A 136 -6.08 0.67 -18.64
N LYS A 137 -6.49 1.41 -17.58
CA LYS A 137 -6.92 2.82 -17.66
C LYS A 137 -5.75 3.79 -17.84
N PHE A 138 -4.52 3.35 -17.61
CA PHE A 138 -3.30 4.16 -17.64
C PHE A 138 -2.25 3.60 -18.62
N ILE A 139 -2.62 2.62 -19.43
CA ILE A 139 -1.65 1.87 -20.24
C ILE A 139 -0.92 2.76 -21.26
N ASP A 140 -1.58 3.80 -21.75
CA ASP A 140 -1.07 4.78 -22.71
C ASP A 140 -0.37 5.99 -22.05
N LEU A 141 -0.16 5.98 -20.73
CA LEU A 141 0.51 7.06 -20.02
C LEU A 141 1.87 7.46 -20.62
N PRO A 142 2.74 6.54 -21.08
CA PRO A 142 4.00 6.93 -21.71
C PRO A 142 3.83 7.84 -22.93
N ASN A 143 2.73 7.71 -23.67
CA ASN A 143 2.44 8.51 -24.86
C ASN A 143 1.93 9.93 -24.53
N ARG A 144 1.65 10.21 -23.24
CA ARG A 144 1.09 11.47 -22.75
C ARG A 144 2.06 12.35 -22.02
N ILE A 145 3.29 11.89 -21.79
CA ILE A 145 4.31 12.61 -21.01
C ILE A 145 5.59 12.83 -21.83
N SER A 146 6.32 13.87 -21.48
CA SER A 146 7.60 14.20 -22.14
C SER A 146 8.80 13.42 -21.56
N GLY A 147 8.60 12.29 -20.91
CA GLY A 147 9.68 11.52 -20.29
C GLY A 147 9.45 10.03 -20.39
N GLN A 148 10.35 9.30 -19.78
CA GLN A 148 10.22 7.85 -19.72
C GLN A 148 9.61 7.41 -18.38
N VAL A 149 8.76 6.40 -18.44
CA VAL A 149 8.27 5.67 -17.28
C VAL A 149 8.73 4.22 -17.34
N GLU A 150 9.08 3.68 -16.20
CA GLU A 150 9.52 2.29 -16.08
C GLU A 150 8.54 1.51 -15.18
N ILE A 151 8.20 0.30 -15.61
CA ILE A 151 7.45 -0.65 -14.83
C ILE A 151 8.31 -1.86 -14.48
N ALA A 152 8.61 -2.05 -13.20
CA ALA A 152 9.17 -3.28 -12.67
C ALA A 152 7.98 -4.20 -12.30
N VAL A 153 7.73 -5.24 -13.08
CA VAL A 153 6.52 -6.04 -13.01
C VAL A 153 6.81 -7.53 -12.85
N ALA A 154 6.02 -8.17 -12.01
CA ALA A 154 5.95 -9.63 -11.85
C ALA A 154 4.48 -10.09 -11.83
N GLY A 155 4.26 -11.39 -11.71
CA GLY A 155 2.93 -11.98 -11.63
C GLY A 155 2.52 -12.73 -12.88
N ARG A 156 1.26 -13.21 -12.90
CA ARG A 156 0.69 -13.97 -14.02
C ARG A 156 0.21 -13.02 -15.13
N ASN A 157 0.19 -13.51 -16.35
CA ASN A 157 -0.44 -12.87 -17.52
C ASN A 157 0.05 -11.43 -17.82
N VAL A 158 1.31 -11.12 -17.53
CA VAL A 158 1.89 -9.81 -17.85
C VAL A 158 1.95 -9.62 -19.37
N PRO A 159 1.32 -8.59 -19.95
CA PRO A 159 1.31 -8.35 -21.39
C PRO A 159 2.56 -7.58 -21.83
N PHE A 160 3.73 -8.20 -21.74
CA PHE A 160 5.03 -7.56 -21.97
C PHE A 160 5.11 -6.81 -23.30
N ASP A 161 4.63 -7.44 -24.39
CA ASP A 161 4.72 -6.84 -25.74
C ASP A 161 3.81 -5.61 -25.85
N ARG A 162 2.61 -5.67 -25.26
CA ARG A 162 1.70 -4.51 -25.23
C ARG A 162 2.28 -3.38 -24.40
N LEU A 163 2.85 -3.65 -23.23
CA LEU A 163 3.48 -2.62 -22.40
C LEU A 163 4.61 -1.92 -23.16
N ARG A 164 5.47 -2.68 -23.85
CA ARG A 164 6.54 -2.11 -24.66
C ARG A 164 6.02 -1.29 -25.85
N ALA A 165 5.00 -1.79 -26.52
CA ALA A 165 4.36 -1.09 -27.65
C ALA A 165 3.74 0.25 -27.23
N GLU A 166 3.24 0.36 -25.99
CA GLU A 166 2.73 1.60 -25.40
C GLU A 166 3.83 2.52 -24.83
N GLY A 167 5.10 2.12 -24.94
CA GLY A 167 6.24 2.97 -24.53
C GLY A 167 6.77 2.74 -23.12
N TRP A 168 6.24 1.78 -22.38
CA TRP A 168 6.78 1.44 -21.06
C TRP A 168 8.15 0.80 -21.14
N GLN A 169 9.10 1.29 -20.32
CA GLN A 169 10.33 0.56 -20.06
C GLN A 169 10.01 -0.57 -19.08
N VAL A 170 10.17 -1.82 -19.53
CA VAL A 170 9.73 -2.99 -18.74
C VAL A 170 10.93 -3.68 -18.12
N ARG A 171 10.88 -3.89 -16.81
CA ARG A 171 11.88 -4.59 -16.00
C ARG A 171 11.23 -5.74 -15.23
N ASP A 172 11.99 -6.78 -14.94
CA ASP A 172 11.57 -7.81 -13.98
C ASP A 172 11.58 -7.25 -12.56
N ALA A 173 10.44 -7.35 -11.85
CA ALA A 173 10.33 -6.87 -10.48
C ALA A 173 11.30 -7.56 -9.53
N HIS A 174 11.61 -8.85 -9.75
CA HIS A 174 12.56 -9.57 -8.89
C HIS A 174 13.95 -8.94 -8.90
N SER A 175 14.38 -8.36 -10.03
CA SER A 175 15.68 -7.70 -10.13
C SER A 175 15.84 -6.48 -9.21
N VAL A 176 14.74 -5.85 -8.81
CA VAL A 176 14.72 -4.65 -7.96
C VAL A 176 14.17 -4.92 -6.55
N THR A 177 13.69 -6.13 -6.28
CA THR A 177 13.12 -6.51 -4.98
C THR A 177 13.82 -7.72 -4.34
N VAL A 178 14.96 -8.14 -4.89
CA VAL A 178 15.75 -9.29 -4.39
C VAL A 178 16.28 -9.07 -2.97
N SER A 179 16.46 -7.84 -2.56
CA SER A 179 16.85 -7.44 -1.21
C SER A 179 16.27 -6.07 -0.86
N PHE A 180 16.27 -5.74 0.43
CA PHE A 180 15.90 -4.40 0.89
C PHE A 180 16.79 -3.32 0.28
N ASP A 181 18.11 -3.54 0.22
CA ASP A 181 19.05 -2.57 -0.35
C ASP A 181 18.79 -2.35 -1.85
N ALA A 182 18.57 -3.43 -2.62
CA ALA A 182 18.24 -3.31 -4.04
C ALA A 182 16.97 -2.48 -4.27
N PHE A 183 15.94 -2.71 -3.45
CA PHE A 183 14.70 -1.95 -3.52
C PHE A 183 14.90 -0.47 -3.12
N ARG A 184 15.59 -0.21 -2.00
CA ARG A 184 15.91 1.14 -1.55
C ARG A 184 16.68 1.92 -2.61
N ASP A 185 17.71 1.30 -3.20
CA ASP A 185 18.55 1.94 -4.23
C ASP A 185 17.75 2.19 -5.52
N TYR A 186 16.85 1.28 -5.90
CA TYR A 186 15.94 1.48 -7.03
C TYR A 186 15.02 2.69 -6.80
N VAL A 187 14.43 2.80 -5.62
CA VAL A 187 13.60 3.96 -5.24
C VAL A 187 14.43 5.24 -5.25
N ALA A 188 15.63 5.23 -4.66
CA ALA A 188 16.51 6.39 -4.59
C ALA A 188 16.94 6.91 -5.98
N GLN A 189 17.05 6.02 -6.96
CA GLN A 189 17.39 6.37 -8.36
C GLN A 189 16.17 6.83 -9.18
N SER A 190 14.96 6.69 -8.66
CA SER A 190 13.74 7.10 -9.35
C SER A 190 13.51 8.61 -9.25
N LYS A 191 12.87 9.22 -10.25
CA LYS A 191 12.38 10.59 -10.17
C LYS A 191 11.16 10.73 -9.28
N GLY A 192 10.29 9.74 -9.31
CA GLY A 192 9.07 9.63 -8.53
C GLY A 192 8.41 8.28 -8.76
N GLU A 193 7.29 8.03 -8.09
CA GLU A 193 6.46 6.84 -8.31
C GLU A 193 5.22 7.19 -9.13
N PHE A 194 4.88 6.33 -10.10
CA PHE A 194 3.53 6.20 -10.62
C PHE A 194 2.92 4.90 -10.07
N SER A 195 1.77 4.95 -9.40
CA SER A 195 1.22 3.79 -8.70
C SER A 195 -0.24 3.52 -9.05
N VAL A 196 -0.51 2.33 -9.57
CA VAL A 196 -1.86 1.80 -9.77
C VAL A 196 -2.24 0.87 -8.62
N CYS A 197 -3.49 0.95 -8.17
CA CYS A 197 -3.99 0.24 -7.01
C CYS A 197 -4.77 -1.03 -7.40
N LYS A 198 -5.05 -1.90 -6.42
CA LYS A 198 -5.96 -3.03 -6.64
C LYS A 198 -7.37 -2.52 -6.91
N ASN A 199 -8.07 -3.15 -7.82
CA ASN A 199 -9.43 -2.76 -8.18
C ASN A 199 -10.37 -2.70 -6.96
N VAL A 200 -10.23 -3.62 -6.01
CA VAL A 200 -11.02 -3.59 -4.77
C VAL A 200 -10.77 -2.32 -3.95
N PHE A 201 -9.55 -1.80 -3.89
CA PHE A 201 -9.26 -0.57 -3.12
C PHE A 201 -9.87 0.67 -3.76
N VAL A 202 -9.79 0.74 -5.09
CA VAL A 202 -10.35 1.85 -5.88
C VAL A 202 -11.87 1.83 -5.85
N ALA A 203 -12.46 0.70 -6.24
CA ALA A 203 -13.91 0.58 -6.40
C ALA A 203 -14.69 0.69 -5.08
N THR A 204 -14.06 0.35 -3.95
CA THR A 204 -14.68 0.47 -2.62
C THR A 204 -14.35 1.77 -1.91
N ASN A 205 -13.54 2.63 -2.52
CA ASN A 205 -13.07 3.87 -1.89
C ASN A 205 -12.46 3.61 -0.50
N SER A 206 -11.60 2.58 -0.41
CA SER A 206 -11.12 2.04 0.87
C SER A 206 -10.24 3.00 1.69
N GLY A 207 -9.71 4.06 1.07
CA GLY A 207 -8.75 4.98 1.70
C GLY A 207 -7.34 4.37 1.83
N TRP A 208 -7.01 3.34 1.05
CA TRP A 208 -5.71 2.69 1.10
C TRP A 208 -4.60 3.59 0.53
N PHE A 209 -3.51 3.72 1.30
CA PHE A 209 -2.25 4.30 0.85
C PHE A 209 -1.12 3.29 1.06
N GLY A 210 -0.33 3.01 0.02
CA GLY A 210 0.63 1.90 0.01
C GLY A 210 1.90 2.15 0.83
N ASP A 211 2.41 1.10 1.46
CA ASP A 211 3.74 1.05 2.10
C ASP A 211 4.86 1.45 1.13
N ARG A 212 4.84 0.90 -0.08
CA ARG A 212 5.79 1.24 -1.15
C ARG A 212 5.75 2.73 -1.48
N SER A 213 4.57 3.32 -1.65
CA SER A 213 4.41 4.76 -1.89
C SER A 213 4.94 5.59 -0.72
N GLY A 214 4.76 5.11 0.51
CA GLY A 214 5.37 5.69 1.71
C GLY A 214 6.90 5.70 1.66
N VAL A 215 7.52 4.65 1.13
CA VAL A 215 8.99 4.58 0.93
C VAL A 215 9.45 5.61 -0.12
N TYR A 216 8.71 5.77 -1.23
CA TYR A 216 9.02 6.82 -2.21
C TYR A 216 8.94 8.22 -1.57
N LEU A 217 7.87 8.54 -0.85
CA LEU A 217 7.77 9.82 -0.14
C LEU A 217 8.92 10.01 0.86
N ALA A 218 9.27 8.97 1.63
CA ALA A 218 10.37 9.01 2.58
C ALA A 218 11.74 9.24 1.91
N SER A 219 11.88 8.82 0.67
CA SER A 219 13.08 9.06 -0.15
C SER A 219 13.06 10.43 -0.87
N GLY A 220 12.10 11.31 -0.56
CA GLY A 220 11.90 12.56 -1.28
C GLY A 220 11.51 12.35 -2.75
N ARG A 221 10.86 11.24 -3.06
CA ARG A 221 10.37 10.92 -4.40
C ARG A 221 8.87 11.21 -4.48
N PRO A 222 8.44 12.17 -5.28
CA PRO A 222 7.01 12.47 -5.46
C PRO A 222 6.23 11.24 -5.92
N VAL A 223 4.99 11.12 -5.45
CA VAL A 223 4.12 9.99 -5.75
C VAL A 223 2.90 10.46 -6.53
N VAL A 224 2.67 9.85 -7.68
CA VAL A 224 1.45 9.98 -8.48
C VAL A 224 0.70 8.66 -8.37
N MET A 225 -0.35 8.63 -7.56
CA MET A 225 -1.04 7.40 -7.19
C MET A 225 -2.52 7.46 -7.55
N GLN A 226 -3.03 6.34 -8.07
CA GLN A 226 -4.45 6.20 -8.34
C GLN A 226 -5.27 6.38 -7.06
N GLU A 227 -6.33 7.18 -7.15
CA GLU A 227 -7.22 7.51 -6.04
C GLU A 227 -7.94 6.27 -5.49
N THR A 228 -7.92 6.14 -4.16
CA THR A 228 -8.62 5.10 -3.39
C THR A 228 -9.44 5.70 -2.23
N GLY A 229 -9.54 7.01 -2.16
CA GLY A 229 -10.04 7.77 -1.01
C GLY A 229 -8.96 8.28 -0.07
N PHE A 230 -7.68 8.00 -0.32
CA PHE A 230 -6.57 8.42 0.55
C PHE A 230 -6.37 9.95 0.55
N SER A 231 -6.76 10.64 -0.51
CA SER A 231 -6.65 12.11 -0.63
C SER A 231 -7.48 12.88 0.42
N GLN A 232 -8.41 12.20 1.08
CA GLN A 232 -9.16 12.76 2.21
C GLN A 232 -8.35 12.79 3.51
N HIS A 233 -7.23 12.07 3.56
CA HIS A 233 -6.42 11.83 4.77
C HIS A 233 -4.98 12.29 4.64
N LEU A 234 -4.49 12.47 3.41
CA LEU A 234 -3.14 12.95 3.11
C LEU A 234 -3.21 14.18 2.20
N PRO A 235 -2.35 15.19 2.40
CA PRO A 235 -2.32 16.37 1.56
C PRO A 235 -1.85 16.02 0.14
N CYS A 236 -2.66 16.36 -0.86
CA CYS A 236 -2.39 16.13 -2.27
C CYS A 236 -2.22 17.44 -3.04
N GLY A 237 -1.58 17.35 -4.24
CA GLY A 237 -1.31 18.48 -5.13
C GLY A 237 0.17 18.86 -5.21
N GLU A 238 0.95 18.54 -4.19
CA GLU A 238 2.39 18.75 -4.14
C GLU A 238 3.09 17.57 -3.46
N GLY A 239 4.06 16.97 -4.14
CA GLY A 239 4.80 15.79 -3.63
C GLY A 239 3.99 14.49 -3.62
N LEU A 240 2.68 14.59 -3.47
CA LEU A 240 1.73 13.49 -3.56
C LEU A 240 0.53 13.94 -4.40
N PHE A 241 0.14 13.12 -5.37
CA PHE A 241 -0.98 13.37 -6.27
C PHE A 241 -1.93 12.19 -6.29
N ALA A 242 -3.21 12.46 -6.12
CA ALA A 242 -4.30 11.50 -6.29
C ALA A 242 -4.88 11.65 -7.69
N VAL A 243 -4.86 10.59 -8.50
CA VAL A 243 -5.26 10.65 -9.91
C VAL A 243 -6.28 9.57 -10.26
N LYS A 244 -7.21 9.90 -11.15
CA LYS A 244 -8.29 9.00 -11.59
C LYS A 244 -8.17 8.60 -13.06
N SER A 245 -7.35 9.30 -13.84
CA SER A 245 -7.16 9.06 -15.27
C SER A 245 -5.71 9.22 -15.70
N ALA A 246 -5.37 8.72 -16.90
CA ALA A 246 -4.05 8.88 -17.49
C ALA A 246 -3.72 10.36 -17.78
N GLU A 247 -4.71 11.19 -18.09
CA GLU A 247 -4.56 12.63 -18.28
C GLU A 247 -4.13 13.32 -16.98
N GLU A 248 -4.80 13.01 -15.87
CA GLU A 248 -4.46 13.56 -14.55
C GLU A 248 -3.06 13.09 -14.11
N ALA A 249 -2.73 11.82 -14.38
CA ALA A 249 -1.40 11.27 -14.09
C ALA A 249 -0.31 11.96 -14.90
N ALA A 250 -0.54 12.19 -16.18
CA ALA A 250 0.39 12.91 -17.05
C ALA A 250 0.61 14.35 -16.57
N ALA A 251 -0.47 15.06 -16.23
CA ALA A 251 -0.38 16.43 -15.72
C ALA A 251 0.40 16.50 -14.40
N ALA A 252 0.20 15.53 -13.48
CA ALA A 252 0.92 15.45 -12.22
C ALA A 252 2.42 15.16 -12.44
N ILE A 253 2.77 14.23 -13.34
CA ILE A 253 4.15 13.92 -13.71
C ILE A 253 4.85 15.15 -14.31
N GLU A 254 4.17 15.88 -15.21
CA GLU A 254 4.74 17.10 -15.81
C GLU A 254 4.90 18.22 -14.76
N ALA A 255 3.97 18.37 -13.80
CA ALA A 255 4.15 19.32 -12.70
C ALA A 255 5.42 19.01 -11.88
N VAL A 256 5.66 17.73 -11.54
CA VAL A 256 6.92 17.32 -10.88
C VAL A 256 8.15 17.62 -11.72
N ARG A 257 8.08 17.48 -13.04
CA ARG A 257 9.20 17.76 -13.95
C ARG A 257 9.53 19.23 -14.04
N ILE A 258 8.53 20.10 -13.91
CA ILE A 258 8.72 21.58 -13.94
C ILE A 258 9.42 22.05 -12.65
N ASP A 259 9.04 21.53 -11.48
CA ASP A 259 9.63 21.93 -10.19
C ASP A 259 9.98 20.72 -9.32
N PRO A 260 11.00 19.94 -9.70
CA PRO A 260 11.33 18.68 -9.03
C PRO A 260 11.77 18.87 -7.58
N LEU A 261 12.45 19.98 -7.26
CA LEU A 261 12.92 20.22 -5.89
C LEU A 261 11.78 20.51 -4.93
N ARG A 262 10.82 21.34 -5.32
CA ARG A 262 9.62 21.62 -4.52
C ARG A 262 8.85 20.35 -4.21
N HIS A 263 8.57 19.55 -5.22
CA HIS A 263 7.83 18.31 -5.06
C HIS A 263 8.61 17.26 -4.25
N SER A 264 9.93 17.20 -4.38
CA SER A 264 10.80 16.33 -3.58
C SER A 264 10.78 16.72 -2.10
N CYS A 265 10.94 18.00 -1.77
CA CYS A 265 10.84 18.50 -0.39
C CYS A 265 9.45 18.18 0.20
N ARG A 266 8.39 18.47 -0.55
CA ARG A 266 7.02 18.23 -0.07
C ARG A 266 6.72 16.75 0.13
N ALA A 267 7.21 15.86 -0.74
CA ALA A 267 7.11 14.41 -0.56
C ALA A 267 7.73 13.97 0.76
N ARG A 268 8.94 14.45 1.06
CA ARG A 268 9.62 14.14 2.34
C ARG A 268 8.86 14.67 3.54
N GLU A 269 8.32 15.88 3.49
CA GLU A 269 7.53 16.49 4.57
C GLU A 269 6.29 15.64 4.88
N ILE A 270 5.56 15.18 3.86
CA ILE A 270 4.40 14.29 4.04
C ILE A 270 4.81 13.01 4.76
N ALA A 271 5.92 12.38 4.37
CA ALA A 271 6.41 11.18 5.04
C ALA A 271 6.76 11.45 6.52
N VAL A 272 7.43 12.56 6.81
CA VAL A 272 7.79 12.98 8.19
C VAL A 272 6.57 13.25 9.04
N GLU A 273 5.55 13.87 8.47
CA GLU A 273 4.35 14.26 9.22
C GLU A 273 3.42 13.07 9.51
N TYR A 274 3.15 12.24 8.49
CA TYR A 274 2.10 11.23 8.54
C TYR A 274 2.58 9.79 8.68
N LEU A 275 3.80 9.46 8.20
CA LEU A 275 4.27 8.07 8.04
C LEU A 275 5.47 7.71 8.93
N ASP A 276 6.06 8.68 9.65
CA ASP A 276 7.21 8.40 10.52
C ASP A 276 6.86 7.29 11.51
N SER A 277 7.63 6.19 11.45
CA SER A 277 7.44 5.01 12.30
C SER A 277 7.40 5.36 13.79
N LYS A 278 8.15 6.35 14.24
CA LYS A 278 8.14 6.78 15.64
C LYS A 278 6.78 7.37 16.02
N LYS A 279 6.17 8.14 15.16
CA LYS A 279 4.84 8.75 15.38
C LYS A 279 3.73 7.71 15.26
N VAL A 280 3.76 6.91 14.19
CA VAL A 280 2.72 5.90 13.91
C VAL A 280 2.73 4.81 15.00
N LEU A 281 3.89 4.22 15.27
CA LEU A 281 4.01 3.16 16.27
C LEU A 281 3.87 3.69 17.70
N GLY A 282 4.35 4.90 18.00
CA GLY A 282 4.14 5.51 19.32
C GLY A 282 2.67 5.71 19.64
N ARG A 283 1.86 6.19 18.68
CA ARG A 283 0.40 6.29 18.83
C ARG A 283 -0.25 4.91 18.97
N PHE A 284 0.12 3.98 18.12
CA PHE A 284 -0.37 2.61 18.13
C PHE A 284 -0.14 1.94 19.50
N LEU A 285 1.08 2.00 20.05
CA LEU A 285 1.42 1.42 21.35
C LEU A 285 0.65 2.11 22.49
N ALA A 286 0.57 3.43 22.47
CA ALA A 286 -0.20 4.18 23.48
C ALA A 286 -1.69 3.79 23.48
N GLU A 287 -2.30 3.55 22.31
CA GLU A 287 -3.68 3.07 22.19
C GLU A 287 -3.89 1.65 22.73
N LEU A 288 -2.83 0.85 22.79
CA LEU A 288 -2.84 -0.49 23.41
C LEU A 288 -2.56 -0.47 24.91
N GLY A 289 -2.18 0.68 25.47
CA GLY A 289 -1.79 0.83 26.86
C GLY A 289 -0.38 0.31 27.16
N LEU A 290 0.54 0.39 26.18
CA LEU A 290 1.92 -0.05 26.22
C LEU A 290 2.89 1.12 26.17
#